data_bac46eb6199fe3ddfc63319cbf9faa7b
#
_entry.id   bac46eb6199fe3ddfc63319cbf9faa7b
#
_cell.length_a   1.000
_cell.length_b   1.000
_cell.length_c   1.000
_cell.angle_alpha   90.00
_cell.angle_beta   90.00
_cell.angle_gamma   90.00
#
_symmetry.space_group_name_H-M   'P 1'
#
loop_
_entity.id
_entity.type
_entity.pdbx_description
1 polymer ?
#
loop_
_entity_poly.entity_id
_entity_poly.type
_entity_poly.pdbx_seq_one_letter_code
_entity_poly.pdbx_strand_id
1 'polypeptide(L)'
;MAHDRYSFRRNVLQEKGKLLRFNGYVWDGFAARINTIQAYYQRSMELLRPEIRAELFCAQRPVYAKENDAASTYIDPSGECINSLISDGCDIQGSIRNCILFRGVRVEKGAHVENSVLFKNTVVKAGANVRCVIADKNVEFGPDVAMAGHPQYPLVVEKNTQL
;
A
#
# COMPACT_ATOMS: atom_id res chain seq x y z
N MET A 1 40.11 -1.63 5.19
CA MET A 1 39.27 -0.49 5.54
C MET A 1 38.02 -0.55 4.68
N ALA A 2 36.84 -0.79 5.26
CA ALA A 2 35.58 -0.76 4.54
C ALA A 2 35.30 0.70 4.17
N HIS A 3 35.33 1.01 2.88
CA HIS A 3 34.95 2.32 2.42
C HIS A 3 33.43 2.46 2.57
N ASP A 4 32.97 3.39 3.40
CA ASP A 4 31.58 3.81 3.57
C ASP A 4 31.02 4.37 2.25
N ARG A 5 30.56 3.49 1.37
CA ARG A 5 30.03 3.84 0.05
C ARG A 5 28.53 3.57 0.00
N TYR A 6 27.74 4.54 0.46
CA TYR A 6 26.27 4.39 0.59
C TYR A 6 25.48 5.01 -0.57
N SER A 7 26.12 5.77 -1.46
CA SER A 7 25.41 6.47 -2.53
C SER A 7 25.94 6.07 -3.91
N PHE A 8 25.12 5.39 -4.69
CA PHE A 8 25.44 5.07 -6.08
C PHE A 8 25.76 6.32 -6.89
N ARG A 9 24.98 7.40 -6.73
CA ARG A 9 25.22 8.67 -7.43
C ARG A 9 26.59 9.25 -7.08
N ARG A 10 26.90 9.41 -5.80
CA ARG A 10 28.13 10.06 -5.34
C ARG A 10 29.34 9.15 -5.53
N ASN A 11 29.29 7.94 -5.00
CA ASN A 11 30.44 7.06 -4.90
C ASN A 11 30.73 6.24 -6.18
N VAL A 12 29.75 6.10 -7.07
CA VAL A 12 29.95 5.40 -8.35
C VAL A 12 29.93 6.40 -9.52
N LEU A 13 28.83 7.11 -9.74
CA LEU A 13 28.72 7.96 -10.94
C LEU A 13 29.65 9.17 -10.89
N GLN A 14 29.73 9.89 -9.77
CA GLN A 14 30.53 11.10 -9.67
C GLN A 14 32.04 10.80 -9.47
N GLU A 15 32.39 9.91 -8.53
CA GLU A 15 33.80 9.61 -8.24
C GLU A 15 34.46 8.82 -9.36
N LYS A 16 33.76 7.87 -9.98
CA LYS A 16 34.31 6.97 -11.01
C LYS A 16 33.95 7.36 -12.44
N GLY A 17 33.26 8.47 -12.64
CA GLY A 17 32.85 8.93 -13.96
C GLY A 17 33.95 9.15 -14.96
N LYS A 18 35.20 9.43 -14.48
CA LYS A 18 36.38 9.57 -15.32
C LYS A 18 37.10 8.24 -15.62
N LEU A 19 36.81 7.21 -14.81
CA LEU A 19 37.46 5.90 -14.90
C LEU A 19 36.63 4.85 -15.61
N LEU A 20 35.32 4.98 -15.55
CA LEU A 20 34.37 4.01 -16.08
C LEU A 20 33.52 4.65 -17.18
N ARG A 21 33.26 3.85 -18.21
CA ARG A 21 32.31 4.24 -19.26
C ARG A 21 30.88 3.92 -18.78
N PHE A 22 30.05 4.95 -18.63
CA PHE A 22 28.63 4.82 -18.30
C PHE A 22 27.79 4.96 -19.55
N ASN A 23 26.85 4.04 -19.76
CA ASN A 23 25.83 4.13 -20.79
C ASN A 23 24.48 4.27 -20.10
N GLY A 24 23.66 5.21 -20.57
CA GLY A 24 22.28 5.37 -20.11
C GLY A 24 21.35 4.41 -20.87
N TYR A 25 20.45 3.79 -20.16
CA TYR A 25 19.33 3.03 -20.73
C TYR A 25 18.04 3.77 -20.40
N VAL A 26 17.27 4.11 -21.44
CA VAL A 26 15.96 4.74 -21.29
C VAL A 26 14.94 3.65 -21.03
N TRP A 27 14.23 3.76 -19.93
CA TRP A 27 13.13 2.87 -19.58
C TRP A 27 11.80 3.57 -19.90
N ASP A 28 11.00 2.98 -20.81
CA ASP A 28 9.71 3.54 -21.24
C ASP A 28 8.53 3.05 -20.41
N GLY A 29 8.77 2.11 -19.47
CA GLY A 29 7.73 1.52 -18.63
C GLY A 29 7.50 2.28 -17.33
N PHE A 30 6.58 1.75 -16.52
CA PHE A 30 6.29 2.32 -15.18
C PHE A 30 7.53 2.28 -14.29
N ALA A 31 7.88 3.41 -13.75
CA ALA A 31 8.94 3.58 -12.76
C ALA A 31 8.50 4.56 -11.67
N ALA A 32 8.68 4.19 -10.41
CA ALA A 32 8.27 5.02 -9.29
C ALA A 32 9.35 5.09 -8.23
N ARG A 33 9.55 6.28 -7.67
CA ARG A 33 10.41 6.50 -6.52
C ARG A 33 9.57 6.68 -5.28
N ILE A 34 9.87 5.89 -4.25
CA ILE A 34 9.22 5.96 -2.94
C ILE A 34 10.25 6.49 -1.94
N ASN A 35 10.20 7.79 -1.63
CA ASN A 35 11.11 8.46 -0.72
C ASN A 35 10.40 9.29 0.36
N THR A 36 9.08 9.37 0.30
CA THR A 36 8.23 10.04 1.28
C THR A 36 6.96 9.21 1.51
N ILE A 37 6.29 9.41 2.63
CA ILE A 37 4.98 8.81 2.92
C ILE A 37 3.95 9.19 1.85
N GLN A 38 3.97 10.45 1.42
CA GLN A 38 3.10 10.92 0.35
C GLN A 38 3.36 10.18 -0.97
N ALA A 39 4.63 10.01 -1.36
CA ALA A 39 4.97 9.24 -2.56
C ALA A 39 4.53 7.78 -2.42
N TYR A 40 4.75 7.16 -1.25
CA TYR A 40 4.26 5.81 -0.98
C TYR A 40 2.75 5.70 -1.18
N TYR A 41 1.99 6.61 -0.58
CA TYR A 41 0.53 6.62 -0.71
C TYR A 41 0.08 6.80 -2.16
N GLN A 42 0.61 7.79 -2.87
CA GLN A 42 0.27 8.04 -4.28
C GLN A 42 0.58 6.83 -5.16
N ARG A 43 1.79 6.23 -5.02
CA ARG A 43 2.17 5.06 -5.79
C ARG A 43 1.35 3.82 -5.44
N SER A 44 0.94 3.68 -4.20
CA SER A 44 -0.01 2.64 -3.79
C SER A 44 -1.36 2.83 -4.47
N MET A 45 -1.92 4.04 -4.47
CA MET A 45 -3.20 4.33 -5.15
C MET A 45 -3.13 4.11 -6.67
N GLU A 46 -1.98 4.36 -7.30
CA GLU A 46 -1.77 4.06 -8.73
C GLU A 46 -1.94 2.57 -9.05
N LEU A 47 -1.68 1.67 -8.11
CA LEU A 47 -1.93 0.23 -8.30
C LEU A 47 -3.41 -0.11 -8.51
N LEU A 48 -4.33 0.78 -8.17
CA LEU A 48 -5.75 0.60 -8.46
C LEU A 48 -6.06 0.74 -9.95
N ARG A 49 -5.13 1.26 -10.74
CA ARG A 49 -5.25 1.36 -12.20
C ARG A 49 -4.84 0.04 -12.86
N PRO A 50 -5.73 -0.57 -13.69
CA PRO A 50 -5.47 -1.87 -14.30
C PRO A 50 -4.20 -1.92 -15.15
N GLU A 51 -3.92 -0.86 -15.91
CA GLU A 51 -2.76 -0.77 -16.79
C GLU A 51 -1.44 -0.82 -16.02
N ILE A 52 -1.34 -0.15 -14.86
CA ILE A 52 -0.16 -0.18 -14.00
C ILE A 52 0.04 -1.56 -13.38
N ARG A 53 -1.04 -2.18 -12.94
CA ARG A 53 -0.97 -3.56 -12.42
C ARG A 53 -0.51 -4.56 -13.47
N ALA A 54 -1.06 -4.46 -14.68
CA ALA A 54 -0.69 -5.37 -15.79
C ALA A 54 0.79 -5.24 -16.15
N GLU A 55 1.34 -4.04 -16.10
CA GLU A 55 2.76 -3.82 -16.35
C GLU A 55 3.66 -4.34 -15.22
N LEU A 56 3.31 -4.04 -13.96
CA LEU A 56 4.12 -4.43 -12.79
C LEU A 56 4.08 -5.94 -12.52
N PHE A 57 2.91 -6.56 -12.65
CA PHE A 57 2.69 -7.97 -12.33
C PHE A 57 2.54 -8.84 -13.58
N CYS A 58 3.35 -8.58 -14.59
CA CYS A 58 3.36 -9.37 -15.80
C CYS A 58 4.06 -10.73 -15.61
N ALA A 59 3.55 -11.76 -16.29
CA ALA A 59 4.09 -13.12 -16.18
C ALA A 59 5.57 -13.25 -16.60
N GLN A 60 6.02 -12.38 -17.52
CA GLN A 60 7.40 -12.38 -18.02
C GLN A 60 8.40 -11.83 -17.01
N ARG A 61 7.95 -11.09 -15.99
CA ARG A 61 8.76 -10.48 -14.94
C ARG A 61 8.11 -10.71 -13.59
N PRO A 62 8.04 -11.94 -13.09
CA PRO A 62 7.35 -12.24 -11.85
C PRO A 62 8.02 -11.56 -10.65
N VAL A 63 7.21 -11.05 -9.75
CA VAL A 63 7.68 -10.51 -8.47
C VAL A 63 7.68 -11.65 -7.45
N TYR A 64 8.86 -12.07 -7.04
CA TYR A 64 9.01 -13.11 -6.01
C TYR A 64 8.80 -12.52 -4.63
N ALA A 65 7.77 -12.97 -3.94
CA ALA A 65 7.44 -12.55 -2.58
C ALA A 65 7.23 -13.79 -1.69
N LYS A 66 7.31 -13.56 -0.38
CA LYS A 66 7.00 -14.64 0.57
C LYS A 66 5.52 -15.00 0.47
N GLU A 67 5.26 -16.26 0.12
CA GLU A 67 3.92 -16.83 0.14
C GLU A 67 3.49 -17.10 1.57
N ASN A 68 2.23 -16.87 1.86
CA ASN A 68 1.57 -17.26 3.10
C ASN A 68 0.20 -17.81 2.73
N ASP A 69 -0.07 -19.01 3.15
CA ASP A 69 -1.40 -19.61 3.02
C ASP A 69 -2.35 -18.90 3.98
N ALA A 70 -3.40 -18.33 3.44
CA ALA A 70 -4.50 -17.71 4.17
C ALA A 70 -5.81 -18.17 3.56
N ALA A 71 -6.89 -18.15 4.34
CA ALA A 71 -8.22 -18.40 3.82
C ALA A 71 -8.58 -17.38 2.75
N SER A 72 -9.48 -17.73 1.86
CA SER A 72 -10.04 -16.78 0.90
C SER A 72 -10.70 -15.60 1.62
N THR A 73 -10.67 -14.45 0.99
CA THR A 73 -11.40 -13.26 1.48
C THR A 73 -12.90 -13.49 1.40
N TYR A 74 -13.59 -13.17 2.48
CA TYR A 74 -15.05 -13.16 2.55
C TYR A 74 -15.57 -11.73 2.38
N ILE A 75 -16.57 -11.57 1.53
CA ILE A 75 -17.30 -10.31 1.36
C ILE A 75 -18.77 -10.61 1.67
N ASP A 76 -19.29 -9.96 2.70
CA ASP A 76 -20.69 -10.12 3.11
C ASP A 76 -21.63 -9.55 2.02
N PRO A 77 -22.83 -10.16 1.79
CA PRO A 77 -23.80 -9.61 0.84
C PRO A 77 -24.23 -8.15 1.10
N SER A 78 -24.11 -7.67 2.32
CA SER A 78 -24.32 -6.26 2.67
C SER A 78 -23.08 -5.37 2.53
N GLY A 79 -21.91 -5.97 2.28
CA GLY A 79 -20.65 -5.26 2.08
C GLY A 79 -20.55 -4.68 0.67
N GLU A 80 -19.94 -3.52 0.54
CA GLU A 80 -19.70 -2.87 -0.74
C GLU A 80 -18.20 -2.74 -1.01
N CYS A 81 -17.75 -3.27 -2.16
CA CYS A 81 -16.35 -3.20 -2.55
C CYS A 81 -16.22 -2.54 -3.92
N ILE A 82 -15.69 -1.31 -3.98
CA ILE A 82 -15.51 -0.56 -5.21
C ILE A 82 -14.04 -0.26 -5.44
N ASN A 83 -13.53 -0.58 -6.63
CA ASN A 83 -12.18 -0.25 -7.09
C ASN A 83 -11.10 -0.46 -6.02
N SER A 84 -11.05 -1.65 -5.42
CA SER A 84 -10.14 -1.95 -4.31
C SER A 84 -9.31 -3.20 -4.56
N LEU A 85 -8.09 -3.23 -4.04
CA LEU A 85 -7.23 -4.40 -4.02
C LEU A 85 -7.32 -5.04 -2.62
N ILE A 86 -7.73 -6.29 -2.57
CA ILE A 86 -7.96 -7.00 -1.31
C ILE A 86 -7.10 -8.26 -1.31
N SER A 87 -6.25 -8.43 -0.30
CA SER A 87 -5.46 -9.64 -0.09
C SER A 87 -6.26 -10.72 0.62
N ASP A 88 -5.72 -11.92 0.67
CA ASP A 88 -6.34 -13.08 1.30
C ASP A 88 -6.66 -12.88 2.79
N GLY A 89 -7.64 -13.62 3.29
CA GLY A 89 -8.02 -13.68 4.70
C GLY A 89 -8.74 -12.43 5.21
N CYS A 90 -9.22 -11.56 4.33
CA CYS A 90 -10.01 -10.41 4.73
C CYS A 90 -11.48 -10.79 4.98
N ASP A 91 -12.15 -10.02 5.86
CA ASP A 91 -13.57 -10.12 6.17
C ASP A 91 -14.19 -8.71 6.00
N ILE A 92 -14.99 -8.54 4.94
CA ILE A 92 -15.54 -7.24 4.54
C ILE A 92 -17.06 -7.26 4.67
N GLN A 93 -17.56 -6.62 5.70
CA GLN A 93 -19.01 -6.48 5.97
C GLN A 93 -19.49 -5.04 5.78
N GLY A 94 -18.56 -4.08 5.79
CA GLY A 94 -18.82 -2.65 5.55
C GLY A 94 -18.57 -2.23 4.11
N SER A 95 -18.42 -0.93 3.88
CA SER A 95 -18.17 -0.33 2.57
C SER A 95 -16.70 0.06 2.42
N ILE A 96 -16.07 -0.38 1.33
CA ILE A 96 -14.71 0.01 0.97
C ILE A 96 -14.68 0.59 -0.44
N ARG A 97 -13.95 1.68 -0.64
CA ARG A 97 -13.80 2.34 -1.94
C ARG A 97 -12.38 2.86 -2.14
N ASN A 98 -11.80 2.55 -3.30
CA ASN A 98 -10.43 2.95 -3.66
C ASN A 98 -9.42 2.58 -2.57
N CYS A 99 -9.43 1.35 -2.09
CA CYS A 99 -8.60 0.91 -0.97
C CYS A 99 -7.64 -0.19 -1.37
N ILE A 100 -6.56 -0.29 -0.60
CA ILE A 100 -5.63 -1.42 -0.65
C ILE A 100 -5.64 -2.07 0.73
N LEU A 101 -6.16 -3.29 0.81
CA LEU A 101 -6.26 -4.05 2.04
C LEU A 101 -5.29 -5.21 2.02
N PHE A 102 -4.38 -5.23 2.98
CA PHE A 102 -3.48 -6.35 3.19
C PHE A 102 -4.17 -7.48 3.96
N ARG A 103 -3.49 -8.61 4.09
CA ARG A 103 -4.03 -9.85 4.65
C ARG A 103 -4.68 -9.67 6.02
N GLY A 104 -5.83 -10.32 6.21
CA GLY A 104 -6.51 -10.39 7.50
C GLY A 104 -7.15 -9.07 7.95
N VAL A 105 -7.36 -8.12 7.06
CA VAL A 105 -8.10 -6.90 7.36
C VAL A 105 -9.57 -7.23 7.56
N ARG A 106 -10.17 -6.65 8.60
CA ARG A 106 -11.60 -6.77 8.89
C ARG A 106 -12.27 -5.41 8.84
N VAL A 107 -13.38 -5.33 8.13
CA VAL A 107 -14.22 -4.12 8.06
C VAL A 107 -15.62 -4.50 8.48
N GLU A 108 -16.02 -4.10 9.67
CA GLU A 108 -17.29 -4.48 10.26
C GLU A 108 -18.46 -3.75 9.60
N LYS A 109 -19.65 -4.27 9.85
CA LYS A 109 -20.92 -3.75 9.28
C LYS A 109 -21.12 -2.28 9.64
N GLY A 110 -21.47 -1.46 8.65
CA GLY A 110 -21.65 -0.01 8.83
C GLY A 110 -20.36 0.79 8.87
N ALA A 111 -19.19 0.16 8.84
CA ALA A 111 -17.92 0.87 8.69
C ALA A 111 -17.71 1.32 7.24
N HIS A 112 -17.05 2.48 7.06
CA HIS A 112 -16.74 3.06 5.76
C HIS A 112 -15.25 3.33 5.65
N VAL A 113 -14.60 2.77 4.61
CA VAL A 113 -13.19 2.99 4.34
C VAL A 113 -13.03 3.51 2.92
N GLU A 114 -12.39 4.65 2.78
CA GLU A 114 -12.21 5.28 1.48
C GLU A 114 -10.77 5.77 1.29
N ASN A 115 -10.23 5.59 0.06
CA ASN A 115 -8.91 6.10 -0.32
C ASN A 115 -7.83 5.76 0.71
N SER A 116 -7.78 4.53 1.20
CA SER A 116 -6.92 4.15 2.32
C SER A 116 -6.09 2.90 2.04
N VAL A 117 -4.97 2.79 2.72
CA VAL A 117 -4.08 1.62 2.70
C VAL A 117 -4.06 1.02 4.09
N LEU A 118 -4.65 -0.15 4.26
CA LEU A 118 -4.72 -0.83 5.55
C LEU A 118 -3.82 -2.06 5.53
N PHE A 119 -2.82 -2.09 6.41
CA PHE A 119 -1.89 -3.20 6.52
C PHE A 119 -2.49 -4.37 7.30
N LYS A 120 -1.72 -5.45 7.36
CA LYS A 120 -2.11 -6.74 7.91
C LYS A 120 -2.80 -6.63 9.27
N ASN A 121 -3.92 -7.37 9.41
CA ASN A 121 -4.70 -7.50 10.64
C ASN A 121 -5.28 -6.16 11.16
N THR A 122 -5.43 -5.15 10.32
CA THR A 122 -6.16 -3.95 10.70
C THR A 122 -7.64 -4.27 10.84
N VAL A 123 -8.26 -3.76 11.90
CA VAL A 123 -9.68 -3.91 12.19
C VAL A 123 -10.36 -2.54 12.16
N VAL A 124 -11.43 -2.43 11.40
CA VAL A 124 -12.27 -1.23 11.37
C VAL A 124 -13.63 -1.63 11.93
N LYS A 125 -13.93 -1.17 13.13
CA LYS A 125 -15.16 -1.50 13.86
C LYS A 125 -16.39 -0.83 13.27
N ALA A 126 -17.55 -1.32 13.70
CA ALA A 126 -18.84 -0.84 13.24
C ALA A 126 -18.98 0.70 13.36
N GLY A 127 -19.53 1.33 12.32
CA GLY A 127 -19.74 2.78 12.29
C GLY A 127 -18.51 3.64 12.05
N ALA A 128 -17.30 3.08 12.12
CA ALA A 128 -16.08 3.85 11.90
C ALA A 128 -15.97 4.36 10.46
N ASN A 129 -15.45 5.57 10.30
CA ASN A 129 -15.23 6.22 9.01
C ASN A 129 -13.77 6.59 8.83
N VAL A 130 -13.09 5.90 7.90
CA VAL A 130 -11.63 6.02 7.68
C VAL A 130 -11.37 6.49 6.26
N ARG A 131 -10.78 7.68 6.08
CA ARG A 131 -10.51 8.25 4.77
C ARG A 131 -9.10 8.81 4.64
N CYS A 132 -8.43 8.50 3.52
CA CYS A 132 -7.06 8.94 3.23
C CYS A 132 -6.08 8.62 4.37
N VAL A 133 -6.09 7.36 4.83
CA VAL A 133 -5.29 6.85 5.95
C VAL A 133 -4.37 5.74 5.46
N ILE A 134 -3.16 5.72 6.01
CA ILE A 134 -2.25 4.57 5.95
C ILE A 134 -2.21 4.00 7.37
N ALA A 135 -2.84 2.87 7.61
CA ALA A 135 -2.76 2.16 8.88
C ALA A 135 -1.71 1.06 8.81
N ASP A 136 -0.72 1.06 9.69
CA ASP A 136 0.26 -0.02 9.79
C ASP A 136 -0.41 -1.27 10.43
N LYS A 137 0.36 -2.30 10.69
CA LYS A 137 -0.12 -3.62 11.11
C LYS A 137 -0.80 -3.60 12.46
N ASN A 138 -1.86 -4.41 12.60
CA ASN A 138 -2.58 -4.61 13.85
C ASN A 138 -3.16 -3.29 14.44
N VAL A 139 -3.59 -2.39 13.58
CA VAL A 139 -4.32 -1.18 14.00
C VAL A 139 -5.78 -1.52 14.19
N GLU A 140 -6.39 -0.97 15.25
CA GLU A 140 -7.82 -1.08 15.49
C GLU A 140 -8.45 0.32 15.53
N PHE A 141 -9.38 0.56 14.62
CA PHE A 141 -10.28 1.71 14.66
C PHE A 141 -11.54 1.29 15.42
N GLY A 142 -11.75 1.88 16.61
CA GLY A 142 -12.90 1.58 17.45
C GLY A 142 -14.24 1.96 16.81
N PRO A 143 -15.37 1.61 17.47
CA PRO A 143 -16.69 1.95 16.96
C PRO A 143 -16.84 3.46 16.77
N ASP A 144 -17.52 3.86 15.69
CA ASP A 144 -17.88 5.26 15.38
C ASP A 144 -16.68 6.23 15.27
N VAL A 145 -15.46 5.74 15.27
CA VAL A 145 -14.25 6.57 15.07
C VAL A 145 -14.28 7.20 13.70
N ALA A 146 -14.10 8.51 13.62
CA ALA A 146 -13.95 9.25 12.37
C ALA A 146 -12.52 9.74 12.19
N MET A 147 -11.81 9.25 11.16
CA MET A 147 -10.46 9.64 10.84
C MET A 147 -10.33 9.99 9.37
N ALA A 148 -9.97 11.24 9.08
CA ALA A 148 -9.85 11.71 7.71
C ALA A 148 -8.54 12.47 7.49
N GLY A 149 -7.70 11.94 6.62
CA GLY A 149 -6.55 12.64 6.05
C GLY A 149 -6.92 13.40 4.77
N HIS A 150 -5.92 13.84 4.05
CA HIS A 150 -6.05 14.47 2.74
C HIS A 150 -5.25 13.68 1.70
N PRO A 151 -5.67 13.59 0.42
CA PRO A 151 -4.95 12.84 -0.60
C PRO A 151 -3.47 13.26 -0.78
N GLN A 152 -3.15 14.52 -0.52
CA GLN A 152 -1.76 15.02 -0.53
C GLN A 152 -1.05 14.83 0.81
N TYR A 153 -1.78 14.63 1.90
CA TYR A 153 -1.26 14.49 3.26
C TYR A 153 -2.03 13.37 3.99
N PRO A 154 -1.79 12.09 3.61
CA PRO A 154 -2.47 10.97 4.27
C PRO A 154 -2.07 10.92 5.75
N LEU A 155 -3.03 10.58 6.59
CA LEU A 155 -2.73 10.28 7.99
C LEU A 155 -2.06 8.92 8.09
N VAL A 156 -1.05 8.83 8.94
CA VAL A 156 -0.37 7.56 9.22
C VAL A 156 -0.68 7.14 10.65
N VAL A 157 -1.15 5.93 10.80
CA VAL A 157 -1.40 5.31 12.10
C VAL A 157 -0.36 4.23 12.32
N GLU A 158 0.38 4.33 13.41
CA GLU A 158 1.45 3.40 13.77
C GLU A 158 0.91 2.02 14.13
N LYS A 159 1.75 1.01 13.98
CA LYS A 159 1.36 -0.38 14.27
C LYS A 159 0.94 -0.57 15.73
N ASN A 160 0.01 -1.51 15.95
CA ASN A 160 -0.54 -1.88 17.24
C ASN A 160 -1.27 -0.72 17.96
N THR A 161 -1.70 0.32 17.23
CA THR A 161 -2.50 1.42 17.77
C THR A 161 -3.97 1.00 17.89
N GLN A 162 -4.59 1.37 19.00
CA GLN A 162 -6.04 1.28 19.20
C GLN A 162 -6.59 2.70 19.36
N LEU A 163 -7.63 3.01 18.59
CA LEU A 163 -8.25 4.33 18.48
C LEU A 163 -9.72 4.28 18.87
#